data_7c2a07492f76a46436981284f65d4c9b
#
_entry.id   7c2a07492f76a46436981284f65d4c9b
#
_cell.length_a   1.000
_cell.length_b   1.000
_cell.length_c   1.000
_cell.angle_alpha   90.00
_cell.angle_beta   90.00
_cell.angle_gamma   90.00
#
_symmetry.space_group_name_H-M   'P 1'
#
loop_
_entity.id
_entity.type
_entity.pdbx_description
1 polymer ?
#
loop_
_entity_poly.entity_id
_entity_poly.type
_entity_poly.pdbx_seq_one_letter_code
_entity_poly.pdbx_strand_id
1 'polypeptide(L)'
;MKNKKINLDKGYVLVYDFGEVKVHNYNTADYIDDQVILLEKNGRIAVIESPAFYDNNKELEKYIESLGVKLDGVLLSYHMGGGTFLKDSKKYATKKADEYGHTGVGKALVDNFTKAFGESFDNNIHHVTDYINEKTITLADIKMNIIPTSDAFDIEIPEINSIYTHMLGSDCHSIIAGVDHANTMIDTLKGYIEKKYNLILTSHYIPEDIKAVDTKISYIETLLNIASTCKSKDEMIEKVKEEYPNYSGVNYLEMTAGFFFGE
;
A
#
# COMPACT_ATOMS: atom_id res chain seq x y z
N MET A 1 -15.53 10.18 -11.75
CA MET A 1 -15.77 9.00 -10.90
C MET A 1 -16.61 9.43 -9.71
N LYS A 2 -17.68 8.70 -9.36
CA LYS A 2 -18.45 8.96 -8.14
C LYS A 2 -17.85 8.12 -7.03
N ASN A 3 -17.52 8.75 -5.91
CA ASN A 3 -17.14 8.04 -4.70
C ASN A 3 -18.21 8.24 -3.62
N LYS A 4 -18.37 7.24 -2.77
CA LYS A 4 -19.26 7.25 -1.61
C LYS A 4 -18.44 6.85 -0.39
N LYS A 5 -18.54 7.64 0.68
CA LYS A 5 -17.97 7.28 1.99
C LYS A 5 -19.02 6.57 2.84
N ILE A 6 -18.63 5.44 3.41
CA ILE A 6 -19.41 4.65 4.38
C ILE A 6 -18.59 4.63 5.66
N ASN A 7 -19.10 5.29 6.70
CA ASN A 7 -18.46 5.23 8.02
C ASN A 7 -18.80 3.91 8.69
N LEU A 8 -17.81 3.29 9.31
CA LEU A 8 -17.94 2.10 10.14
C LEU A 8 -17.65 2.47 11.60
N ASP A 9 -17.54 1.48 12.50
CA ASP A 9 -17.33 1.75 13.93
C ASP A 9 -15.89 2.22 14.23
N LYS A 10 -14.91 1.67 13.51
CA LYS A 10 -13.48 1.98 13.66
C LYS A 10 -12.99 2.85 12.51
N GLY A 11 -13.12 2.35 11.30
CA GLY A 11 -12.65 2.98 10.09
C GLY A 11 -13.77 3.48 9.18
N TYR A 12 -13.48 3.55 7.91
CA TYR A 12 -14.47 3.90 6.88
C TYR A 12 -14.10 3.28 5.53
N VAL A 13 -15.10 3.14 4.67
CA VAL A 13 -14.90 2.64 3.30
C VAL A 13 -15.18 3.75 2.29
N LEU A 14 -14.25 3.97 1.36
CA LEU A 14 -14.47 4.79 0.17
C LEU A 14 -14.80 3.84 -1.00
N VAL A 15 -15.97 4.01 -1.59
CA VAL A 15 -16.43 3.18 -2.71
C VAL A 15 -16.29 3.98 -4.00
N TYR A 16 -15.49 3.47 -4.95
CA TYR A 16 -15.31 4.02 -6.29
C TYR A 16 -16.04 3.13 -7.29
N ASP A 17 -16.97 3.70 -8.04
CA ASP A 17 -17.81 2.99 -9.01
C ASP A 17 -17.27 3.18 -10.43
N PHE A 18 -16.84 2.07 -11.04
CA PHE A 18 -16.38 1.98 -12.43
C PHE A 18 -17.39 1.27 -13.34
N GLY A 19 -18.64 1.15 -12.90
CA GLY A 19 -19.68 0.45 -13.61
C GLY A 19 -19.75 -1.04 -13.22
N GLU A 20 -19.10 -1.92 -13.97
CA GLU A 20 -19.09 -3.36 -13.65
C GLU A 20 -18.21 -3.68 -12.43
N VAL A 21 -17.14 -2.91 -12.22
CA VAL A 21 -16.21 -3.08 -11.10
C VAL A 21 -16.43 -1.98 -10.08
N LYS A 22 -16.52 -2.35 -8.80
CA LYS A 22 -16.43 -1.42 -7.67
C LYS A 22 -15.16 -1.67 -6.89
N VAL A 23 -14.49 -0.58 -6.54
CA VAL A 23 -13.35 -0.60 -5.63
C VAL A 23 -13.83 -0.08 -4.28
N HIS A 24 -13.71 -0.89 -3.22
CA HIS A 24 -13.96 -0.49 -1.86
C HIS A 24 -12.60 -0.35 -1.16
N ASN A 25 -12.22 0.87 -0.85
CA ASN A 25 -11.02 1.16 -0.09
C ASN A 25 -11.38 1.33 1.37
N TYR A 26 -11.07 0.34 2.20
CA TYR A 26 -11.23 0.41 3.64
C TYR A 26 -10.01 1.09 4.25
N ASN A 27 -10.22 2.26 4.86
CA ASN A 27 -9.24 2.91 5.72
C ASN A 27 -9.49 2.44 7.15
N THR A 28 -8.46 1.87 7.77
CA THR A 28 -8.57 1.26 9.10
C THR A 28 -8.73 2.30 10.21
N ALA A 29 -8.25 3.51 9.99
CA ALA A 29 -8.18 4.60 10.99
C ALA A 29 -7.56 4.15 12.33
N ASP A 30 -6.67 3.16 12.27
CA ASP A 30 -5.89 2.67 13.41
C ASP A 30 -4.53 3.39 13.51
N TYR A 31 -3.64 2.91 14.35
CA TYR A 31 -2.34 3.54 14.61
C TYR A 31 -1.35 3.46 13.44
N ILE A 32 -1.59 2.60 12.45
CA ILE A 32 -0.76 2.42 11.25
C ILE A 32 -1.41 3.09 10.05
N ASP A 33 -2.73 3.34 10.11
CA ASP A 33 -3.57 3.94 9.06
C ASP A 33 -3.54 3.17 7.75
N ASP A 34 -3.61 1.83 7.86
CA ASP A 34 -3.57 0.93 6.72
C ASP A 34 -4.81 1.05 5.83
N GLN A 35 -4.62 0.71 4.56
CA GLN A 35 -5.69 0.61 3.57
C GLN A 35 -5.82 -0.84 3.10
N VAL A 36 -7.05 -1.34 3.04
CA VAL A 36 -7.36 -2.64 2.46
C VAL A 36 -8.29 -2.44 1.27
N ILE A 37 -7.91 -3.00 0.13
CA ILE A 37 -8.63 -2.78 -1.13
C ILE A 37 -9.50 -4.02 -1.42
N LEU A 38 -10.77 -3.78 -1.72
CA LEU A 38 -11.69 -4.82 -2.13
C LEU A 38 -12.14 -4.53 -3.57
N LEU A 39 -12.08 -5.53 -4.42
CA LEU A 39 -12.51 -5.47 -5.82
C LEU A 39 -13.77 -6.31 -5.97
N GLU A 40 -14.92 -5.66 -6.20
CA GLU A 40 -16.22 -6.30 -6.38
C GLU A 40 -16.63 -6.31 -7.85
N LYS A 41 -17.03 -7.48 -8.37
CA LYS A 41 -17.64 -7.65 -9.69
C LYS A 41 -18.54 -8.91 -9.69
N ASN A 42 -19.67 -8.85 -10.40
CA ASN A 42 -20.56 -10.00 -10.62
C ASN A 42 -20.98 -10.76 -9.35
N GLY A 43 -21.17 -10.05 -8.21
CA GLY A 43 -21.52 -10.68 -6.94
C GLY A 43 -20.35 -11.47 -6.31
N ARG A 44 -19.13 -11.19 -6.71
CA ARG A 44 -17.89 -11.76 -6.17
C ARG A 44 -16.96 -10.65 -5.69
N ILE A 45 -16.05 -10.97 -4.76
CA ILE A 45 -15.10 -10.03 -4.22
C ILE A 45 -13.72 -10.67 -4.05
N ALA A 46 -12.69 -9.91 -4.38
CA ALA A 46 -11.29 -10.20 -4.05
C ALA A 46 -10.77 -9.10 -3.11
N VAL A 47 -9.91 -9.46 -2.16
CA VAL A 47 -9.31 -8.54 -1.21
C VAL A 47 -7.82 -8.42 -1.50
N ILE A 48 -7.26 -7.22 -1.41
CA ILE A 48 -5.82 -6.94 -1.48
C ILE A 48 -5.39 -6.41 -0.13
N GLU A 49 -4.42 -7.06 0.49
CA GLU A 49 -3.90 -6.88 1.83
C GLU A 49 -4.89 -7.27 2.96
N SER A 50 -4.50 -7.04 4.19
CA SER A 50 -5.31 -7.30 5.39
C SER A 50 -5.11 -6.19 6.41
N PRO A 51 -6.11 -5.92 7.27
CA PRO A 51 -5.87 -5.08 8.44
C PRO A 51 -4.93 -5.78 9.43
N ALA A 52 -4.31 -5.02 10.31
CA ALA A 52 -3.35 -5.54 11.29
C ALA A 52 -3.87 -5.55 12.74
N PHE A 53 -5.06 -5.03 13.01
CA PHE A 53 -5.65 -4.99 14.34
C PHE A 53 -6.91 -5.85 14.42
N TYR A 54 -7.07 -6.60 15.52
CA TYR A 54 -8.20 -7.53 15.69
C TYR A 54 -9.58 -6.88 15.52
N ASP A 55 -9.75 -5.65 15.97
CA ASP A 55 -11.04 -4.94 15.85
C ASP A 55 -11.32 -4.56 14.40
N ASN A 56 -10.29 -4.13 13.64
CA ASN A 56 -10.40 -3.81 12.23
C ASN A 56 -10.64 -5.08 11.39
N ASN A 57 -10.02 -6.20 11.75
CA ASN A 57 -10.27 -7.50 11.11
C ASN A 57 -11.76 -7.85 11.19
N LYS A 58 -12.34 -7.83 12.40
CA LYS A 58 -13.75 -8.13 12.63
C LYS A 58 -14.69 -7.14 11.95
N GLU A 59 -14.33 -5.86 11.92
CA GLU A 59 -15.13 -4.81 11.26
C GLU A 59 -15.20 -5.04 9.76
N LEU A 60 -14.05 -5.27 9.13
CA LEU A 60 -13.99 -5.48 7.69
C LEU A 60 -14.65 -6.80 7.27
N GLU A 61 -14.53 -7.88 8.07
CA GLU A 61 -15.26 -9.13 7.86
C GLU A 61 -16.78 -8.89 7.83
N LYS A 62 -17.32 -8.17 8.83
CA LYS A 62 -18.75 -7.81 8.86
C LYS A 62 -19.16 -6.97 7.67
N TYR A 63 -18.30 -6.03 7.24
CA TYR A 63 -18.58 -5.23 6.07
C TYR A 63 -18.67 -6.10 4.81
N ILE A 64 -17.72 -7.02 4.59
CA ILE A 64 -17.73 -7.97 3.47
C ILE A 64 -18.99 -8.84 3.52
N GLU A 65 -19.35 -9.38 4.67
CA GLU A 65 -20.59 -10.16 4.87
C GLU A 65 -21.84 -9.36 4.49
N SER A 66 -21.87 -8.06 4.85
CA SER A 66 -23.01 -7.17 4.57
C SER A 66 -23.24 -6.92 3.07
N LEU A 67 -22.20 -7.09 2.23
CA LEU A 67 -22.30 -6.96 0.79
C LEU A 67 -23.05 -8.14 0.14
N GLY A 68 -23.15 -9.30 0.82
CA GLY A 68 -23.82 -10.48 0.30
C GLY A 68 -23.14 -11.10 -0.94
N VAL A 69 -21.84 -10.86 -1.11
CA VAL A 69 -21.05 -11.33 -2.25
C VAL A 69 -20.18 -12.52 -1.88
N LYS A 70 -19.75 -13.29 -2.88
CA LYS A 70 -18.86 -14.44 -2.67
C LYS A 70 -17.40 -13.97 -2.63
N LEU A 71 -16.70 -14.28 -1.53
CA LEU A 71 -15.26 -14.06 -1.42
C LEU A 71 -14.50 -15.10 -2.25
N ASP A 72 -13.59 -14.63 -3.12
CA ASP A 72 -12.70 -15.49 -3.89
C ASP A 72 -11.34 -15.72 -3.22
N GLY A 73 -10.88 -14.76 -2.41
CA GLY A 73 -9.68 -14.84 -1.62
C GLY A 73 -9.01 -13.49 -1.37
N VAL A 74 -7.87 -13.57 -0.71
CA VAL A 74 -7.04 -12.42 -0.32
C VAL A 74 -5.70 -12.49 -1.02
N LEU A 75 -5.31 -11.42 -1.69
CA LEU A 75 -3.98 -11.19 -2.26
C LEU A 75 -3.12 -10.50 -1.20
N LEU A 76 -2.02 -11.13 -0.81
CA LEU A 76 -1.11 -10.62 0.21
C LEU A 76 0.20 -10.26 -0.46
N SER A 77 0.52 -8.98 -0.50
CA SER A 77 1.74 -8.49 -1.11
C SER A 77 2.74 -8.01 -0.07
N TYR A 78 2.47 -6.89 0.58
CA TYR A 78 3.40 -6.26 1.52
C TYR A 78 3.03 -6.52 2.98
N HIS A 79 1.73 -6.74 3.28
CA HIS A 79 1.23 -6.91 4.64
C HIS A 79 0.84 -8.37 4.91
N MET A 80 1.72 -9.08 5.61
CA MET A 80 1.50 -10.48 5.99
C MET A 80 1.01 -10.65 7.43
N GLY A 81 0.98 -9.59 8.24
CA GLY A 81 0.34 -9.57 9.56
C GLY A 81 -1.18 -9.58 9.45
N GLY A 82 -1.88 -9.68 10.59
CA GLY A 82 -3.34 -9.75 10.59
C GLY A 82 -3.90 -11.15 10.24
N GLY A 83 -3.15 -12.21 10.52
CA GLY A 83 -3.43 -13.58 10.06
C GLY A 83 -4.74 -14.19 10.52
N THR A 84 -5.46 -13.55 11.46
CA THR A 84 -6.81 -13.99 11.82
C THR A 84 -7.89 -13.47 10.87
N PHE A 85 -7.60 -12.43 10.07
CA PHE A 85 -8.53 -11.88 9.10
C PHE A 85 -8.85 -12.91 8.00
N LEU A 86 -10.15 -13.20 7.84
CA LEU A 86 -10.65 -14.14 6.84
C LEU A 86 -9.87 -15.47 6.86
N LYS A 87 -9.52 -15.98 8.05
CA LYS A 87 -8.56 -17.08 8.27
C LYS A 87 -8.80 -18.33 7.41
N ASP A 88 -10.07 -18.63 7.13
CA ASP A 88 -10.48 -19.83 6.38
C ASP A 88 -10.57 -19.60 4.87
N SER A 89 -10.25 -18.39 4.39
CA SER A 89 -10.26 -18.06 2.97
C SER A 89 -8.91 -18.40 2.30
N LYS A 90 -8.94 -18.52 0.97
CA LYS A 90 -7.71 -18.65 0.18
C LYS A 90 -6.84 -17.40 0.30
N LYS A 91 -5.54 -17.62 0.47
CA LYS A 91 -4.51 -16.60 0.55
C LYS A 91 -3.52 -16.77 -0.61
N TYR A 92 -3.42 -15.75 -1.45
CA TYR A 92 -2.56 -15.73 -2.62
C TYR A 92 -1.38 -14.79 -2.40
N ALA A 93 -0.16 -15.27 -2.60
CA ALA A 93 1.06 -14.47 -2.57
C ALA A 93 2.10 -15.01 -3.54
N THR A 94 3.08 -14.19 -3.91
CA THR A 94 4.31 -14.73 -4.51
C THR A 94 5.19 -15.35 -3.42
N LYS A 95 6.09 -16.26 -3.80
CA LYS A 95 7.08 -16.81 -2.84
C LYS A 95 7.89 -15.72 -2.16
N LYS A 96 8.20 -14.65 -2.90
CA LYS A 96 8.98 -13.52 -2.41
C LYS A 96 8.22 -12.72 -1.35
N ALA A 97 6.94 -12.44 -1.57
CA ALA A 97 6.09 -11.79 -0.58
C ALA A 97 5.93 -12.64 0.68
N ASP A 98 5.77 -13.96 0.53
CA ASP A 98 5.70 -14.89 1.64
C ASP A 98 7.01 -14.90 2.46
N GLU A 99 8.18 -14.97 1.80
CA GLU A 99 9.49 -14.87 2.45
C GLU A 99 9.68 -13.52 3.15
N TYR A 100 9.30 -12.41 2.51
CA TYR A 100 9.36 -11.08 3.12
C TYR A 100 8.56 -11.01 4.43
N GLY A 101 7.35 -11.55 4.45
CA GLY A 101 6.47 -11.53 5.62
C GLY A 101 6.88 -12.50 6.73
N HIS A 102 7.51 -13.64 6.40
CA HIS A 102 7.85 -14.68 7.39
C HIS A 102 9.28 -14.59 7.92
N THR A 103 10.23 -14.11 7.14
CA THR A 103 11.67 -14.11 7.49
C THR A 103 12.38 -12.81 7.17
N GLY A 104 11.75 -11.91 6.40
CA GLY A 104 12.33 -10.65 5.95
C GLY A 104 11.99 -9.46 6.83
N VAL A 105 12.08 -8.28 6.23
CA VAL A 105 11.78 -7.00 6.89
C VAL A 105 10.32 -6.93 7.38
N GLY A 106 9.38 -7.50 6.62
CA GLY A 106 7.96 -7.56 7.02
C GLY A 106 7.77 -8.28 8.36
N LYS A 107 8.48 -9.41 8.57
CA LYS A 107 8.47 -10.10 9.87
C LYS A 107 8.99 -9.24 11.01
N ALA A 108 10.09 -8.54 10.77
CA ALA A 108 10.66 -7.63 11.78
C ALA A 108 9.71 -6.49 12.13
N LEU A 109 8.97 -5.96 11.16
CA LEU A 109 7.92 -4.95 11.40
C LEU A 109 6.78 -5.53 12.25
N VAL A 110 6.26 -6.71 11.95
CA VAL A 110 5.24 -7.39 12.78
C VAL A 110 5.72 -7.56 14.22
N ASP A 111 6.98 -7.96 14.43
CA ASP A 111 7.55 -8.12 15.77
C ASP A 111 7.66 -6.79 16.53
N ASN A 112 8.01 -5.71 15.83
CA ASN A 112 8.10 -4.38 16.42
C ASN A 112 6.70 -3.83 16.75
N PHE A 113 5.72 -3.99 15.88
CA PHE A 113 4.35 -3.57 16.12
C PHE A 113 3.70 -4.38 17.25
N THR A 114 4.01 -5.68 17.36
CA THR A 114 3.59 -6.49 18.51
C THR A 114 4.06 -5.88 19.84
N LYS A 115 5.30 -5.41 19.90
CA LYS A 115 5.83 -4.74 21.10
C LYS A 115 5.19 -3.37 21.34
N ALA A 116 4.91 -2.63 20.27
CA ALA A 116 4.35 -1.28 20.35
C ALA A 116 2.86 -1.27 20.73
N PHE A 117 2.07 -2.18 20.17
CA PHE A 117 0.60 -2.16 20.26
C PHE A 117 0.01 -3.29 21.13
N GLY A 118 0.83 -4.27 21.54
CA GLY A 118 0.43 -5.33 22.46
C GLY A 118 -0.74 -6.16 21.94
N GLU A 119 -1.70 -6.44 22.84
CA GLU A 119 -2.82 -7.36 22.60
C GLU A 119 -3.83 -6.90 21.54
N SER A 120 -3.81 -5.63 21.14
CA SER A 120 -4.71 -5.11 20.09
C SER A 120 -4.24 -5.47 18.68
N PHE A 121 -2.94 -5.71 18.51
CA PHE A 121 -2.31 -6.02 17.23
C PHE A 121 -2.36 -7.52 16.95
N ASP A 122 -2.84 -7.90 15.76
CA ASP A 122 -2.87 -9.30 15.30
C ASP A 122 -1.51 -9.68 14.72
N ASN A 123 -0.66 -10.24 15.55
CA ASN A 123 0.69 -10.65 15.20
C ASN A 123 0.77 -12.03 14.51
N ASN A 124 -0.38 -12.67 14.25
CA ASN A 124 -0.40 -13.87 13.44
C ASN A 124 -0.01 -13.49 12.00
N ILE A 125 0.87 -14.29 11.40
CA ILE A 125 1.24 -14.13 10.00
C ILE A 125 0.34 -15.02 9.16
N HIS A 126 -0.17 -14.49 8.06
CA HIS A 126 -1.02 -15.25 7.15
C HIS A 126 -0.29 -16.46 6.59
N HIS A 127 -0.98 -17.58 6.53
CA HIS A 127 -0.52 -18.79 5.83
C HIS A 127 -0.95 -18.71 4.36
N VAL A 128 0.01 -18.67 3.43
CA VAL A 128 -0.26 -18.67 2.00
C VAL A 128 -0.77 -20.06 1.58
N THR A 129 -1.95 -20.10 0.97
CA THR A 129 -2.56 -21.35 0.49
C THR A 129 -2.25 -21.66 -0.96
N ASP A 130 -2.10 -20.61 -1.77
CA ASP A 130 -1.90 -20.72 -3.22
C ASP A 130 -0.81 -19.73 -3.69
N TYR A 131 0.31 -20.23 -4.22
CA TYR A 131 1.36 -19.36 -4.74
C TYR A 131 1.04 -18.85 -6.14
N ILE A 132 1.24 -17.54 -6.34
CA ILE A 132 1.15 -16.89 -7.64
C ILE A 132 2.48 -17.12 -8.37
N ASN A 133 2.46 -17.97 -9.40
CA ASN A 133 3.61 -18.29 -10.23
C ASN A 133 3.54 -17.63 -11.61
N GLU A 134 2.37 -17.15 -11.99
CA GLU A 134 2.09 -16.55 -13.28
C GLU A 134 2.12 -15.02 -13.19
N LYS A 135 2.31 -14.37 -14.35
CA LYS A 135 2.27 -12.89 -14.45
C LYS A 135 0.85 -12.30 -14.28
N THR A 136 -0.15 -13.14 -14.19
CA THR A 136 -1.55 -12.72 -14.05
C THR A 136 -2.29 -13.64 -13.11
N ILE A 137 -3.29 -13.08 -12.42
CA ILE A 137 -4.27 -13.84 -11.65
C ILE A 137 -5.67 -13.32 -11.95
N THR A 138 -6.69 -14.17 -11.86
CA THR A 138 -8.08 -13.76 -11.99
C THR A 138 -8.83 -14.12 -10.72
N LEU A 139 -9.34 -13.13 -10.00
CA LEU A 139 -10.21 -13.29 -8.83
C LEU A 139 -11.39 -12.32 -8.99
N ALA A 140 -12.57 -12.69 -8.48
CA ALA A 140 -13.80 -11.92 -8.63
C ALA A 140 -14.11 -11.56 -10.09
N ASP A 141 -13.80 -12.46 -11.03
CA ASP A 141 -13.92 -12.23 -12.49
C ASP A 141 -13.12 -11.00 -12.99
N ILE A 142 -12.13 -10.55 -12.22
CA ILE A 142 -11.24 -9.43 -12.58
C ILE A 142 -9.84 -10.00 -12.83
N LYS A 143 -9.32 -9.77 -14.04
CA LYS A 143 -7.94 -10.12 -14.38
C LYS A 143 -7.00 -9.03 -13.86
N MET A 144 -5.99 -9.46 -13.13
CA MET A 144 -4.95 -8.60 -12.57
C MET A 144 -3.57 -9.02 -13.07
N ASN A 145 -2.72 -8.05 -13.39
CA ASN A 145 -1.33 -8.30 -13.76
C ASN A 145 -0.46 -8.14 -12.50
N ILE A 146 0.42 -9.10 -12.27
CA ILE A 146 1.35 -9.14 -11.14
C ILE A 146 2.69 -8.57 -11.61
N ILE A 147 3.13 -7.50 -10.97
CA ILE A 147 4.38 -6.79 -11.27
C ILE A 147 5.34 -7.02 -10.10
N PRO A 148 6.35 -7.90 -10.25
CA PRO A 148 7.31 -8.17 -9.17
C PRO A 148 8.08 -6.92 -8.76
N THR A 149 8.27 -6.74 -7.44
CA THR A 149 9.12 -5.70 -6.86
C THR A 149 10.33 -6.31 -6.14
N SER A 150 11.13 -5.47 -5.45
CA SER A 150 12.26 -5.95 -4.64
C SER A 150 11.83 -6.89 -3.52
N ASP A 151 10.66 -6.72 -2.92
CA ASP A 151 10.24 -7.41 -1.70
C ASP A 151 8.93 -8.19 -1.88
N ALA A 152 8.07 -7.75 -2.79
CA ALA A 152 6.73 -8.30 -2.98
C ALA A 152 6.26 -8.16 -4.43
N PHE A 153 5.10 -7.57 -4.67
CA PHE A 153 4.57 -7.30 -6.01
C PHE A 153 3.53 -6.17 -5.99
N ASP A 154 3.49 -5.40 -7.06
CA ASP A 154 2.39 -4.49 -7.37
C ASP A 154 1.32 -5.20 -8.21
N ILE A 155 0.12 -4.63 -8.28
CA ILE A 155 -1.02 -5.23 -8.99
C ILE A 155 -1.62 -4.20 -9.94
N GLU A 156 -1.46 -4.41 -11.24
CA GLU A 156 -2.17 -3.63 -12.25
C GLU A 156 -3.55 -4.25 -12.49
N ILE A 157 -4.59 -3.40 -12.53
CA ILE A 157 -5.98 -3.80 -12.74
C ILE A 157 -6.47 -3.15 -14.04
N PRO A 158 -6.23 -3.80 -15.21
CA PRO A 158 -6.45 -3.18 -16.51
C PRO A 158 -7.90 -2.76 -16.76
N GLU A 159 -8.87 -3.52 -16.25
CA GLU A 159 -10.29 -3.29 -16.47
C GLU A 159 -10.77 -1.93 -15.96
N ILE A 160 -10.15 -1.42 -14.90
CA ILE A 160 -10.43 -0.10 -14.34
C ILE A 160 -9.27 0.89 -14.55
N ASN A 161 -8.26 0.49 -15.33
CA ASN A 161 -7.04 1.23 -15.56
C ASN A 161 -6.44 1.81 -14.28
N SER A 162 -6.18 0.96 -13.30
CA SER A 162 -5.66 1.35 -11.99
C SER A 162 -4.49 0.44 -11.57
N ILE A 163 -3.70 0.90 -10.63
CA ILE A 163 -2.59 0.13 -10.06
C ILE A 163 -2.68 0.14 -8.54
N TYR A 164 -2.36 -0.98 -7.92
CA TYR A 164 -2.05 -1.09 -6.51
C TYR A 164 -0.52 -1.18 -6.34
N THR A 165 0.02 -0.36 -5.47
CA THR A 165 1.42 -0.36 -5.03
C THR A 165 1.48 -0.13 -3.52
N HIS A 166 2.64 -0.40 -2.87
CA HIS A 166 2.73 -0.28 -1.41
C HIS A 166 2.45 1.15 -0.92
N MET A 167 3.10 2.15 -1.53
CA MET A 167 3.03 3.53 -1.05
C MET A 167 3.27 4.52 -2.19
N LEU A 168 2.44 5.55 -2.25
CA LEU A 168 2.70 6.78 -3.01
C LEU A 168 2.86 7.97 -2.05
N GLY A 169 1.78 8.39 -1.40
CA GLY A 169 1.77 9.44 -0.39
C GLY A 169 2.30 10.76 -0.91
N SER A 170 1.51 11.49 -1.70
CA SER A 170 1.95 12.72 -2.37
C SER A 170 2.38 13.83 -1.41
N ASP A 171 1.87 13.83 -0.19
CA ASP A 171 2.14 14.78 0.89
C ASP A 171 2.97 14.18 2.05
N CYS A 172 3.72 13.12 1.76
CA CYS A 172 4.56 12.43 2.74
C CYS A 172 6.01 12.37 2.24
N HIS A 173 6.97 12.50 3.15
CA HIS A 173 8.36 12.20 2.84
C HIS A 173 8.52 10.71 2.51
N SER A 174 9.45 10.38 1.62
CA SER A 174 9.72 9.01 1.19
C SER A 174 11.06 8.52 1.73
N ILE A 175 11.22 7.21 1.87
CA ILE A 175 12.52 6.57 2.08
C ILE A 175 13.19 6.44 0.72
N ILE A 176 14.28 7.16 0.51
CA ILE A 176 15.03 7.20 -0.76
C ILE A 176 16.49 6.84 -0.48
N ALA A 177 16.89 5.66 -0.93
CA ALA A 177 18.23 5.10 -0.68
C ALA A 177 19.27 5.61 -1.69
N GLY A 178 19.38 6.94 -1.83
CA GLY A 178 20.34 7.59 -2.71
C GLY A 178 19.81 7.91 -4.11
N VAL A 179 20.69 8.46 -4.96
CA VAL A 179 20.35 9.05 -6.27
C VAL A 179 19.75 8.01 -7.23
N ASP A 180 20.35 6.83 -7.31
CA ASP A 180 19.90 5.79 -8.25
C ASP A 180 18.50 5.27 -7.89
N HIS A 181 18.22 5.14 -6.59
CA HIS A 181 16.88 4.78 -6.12
C HIS A 181 15.86 5.88 -6.44
N ALA A 182 16.20 7.14 -6.22
CA ALA A 182 15.36 8.27 -6.58
C ALA A 182 14.99 8.28 -8.07
N ASN A 183 15.98 8.09 -8.94
CA ASN A 183 15.77 8.02 -10.39
C ASN A 183 14.86 6.86 -10.78
N THR A 184 15.05 5.68 -10.18
CA THR A 184 14.17 4.51 -10.40
C THR A 184 12.73 4.80 -9.97
N MET A 185 12.53 5.48 -8.83
CA MET A 185 11.20 5.90 -8.39
C MET A 185 10.56 6.87 -9.39
N ILE A 186 11.31 7.89 -9.85
CA ILE A 186 10.82 8.85 -10.85
C ILE A 186 10.42 8.15 -12.15
N ASP A 187 11.23 7.22 -12.65
CA ASP A 187 10.93 6.47 -13.88
C ASP A 187 9.67 5.61 -13.72
N THR A 188 9.51 4.95 -12.57
CA THR A 188 8.29 4.20 -12.25
C THR A 188 7.06 5.10 -12.25
N LEU A 189 7.13 6.25 -11.59
CA LEU A 189 6.05 7.23 -11.51
C LEU A 189 5.72 7.84 -12.88
N LYS A 190 6.71 8.13 -13.71
CA LYS A 190 6.51 8.55 -15.11
C LYS A 190 5.76 7.48 -15.91
N GLY A 191 6.05 6.20 -15.69
CA GLY A 191 5.30 5.09 -16.27
C GLY A 191 3.82 5.10 -15.88
N TYR A 192 3.48 5.50 -14.63
CA TYR A 192 2.07 5.65 -14.22
C TYR A 192 1.37 6.79 -14.98
N ILE A 193 2.07 7.91 -15.23
CA ILE A 193 1.54 9.02 -16.03
C ILE A 193 1.31 8.60 -17.49
N GLU A 194 2.25 7.89 -18.10
CA GLU A 194 2.13 7.38 -19.47
C GLU A 194 0.94 6.44 -19.63
N LYS A 195 0.72 5.55 -18.65
CA LYS A 195 -0.43 4.64 -18.60
C LYS A 195 -1.74 5.34 -18.25
N LYS A 196 -1.69 6.57 -17.75
CA LYS A 196 -2.87 7.39 -17.38
C LYS A 196 -3.79 6.66 -16.41
N TYR A 197 -3.23 6.06 -15.36
CA TYR A 197 -4.02 5.35 -14.38
C TYR A 197 -5.11 6.24 -13.77
N ASN A 198 -6.30 5.67 -13.60
CA ASN A 198 -7.45 6.35 -12.98
C ASN A 198 -7.26 6.51 -11.48
N LEU A 199 -6.71 5.48 -10.82
CA LEU A 199 -6.39 5.46 -9.40
C LEU A 199 -5.06 4.77 -9.17
N ILE A 200 -4.32 5.33 -8.22
CA ILE A 200 -3.19 4.68 -7.57
C ILE A 200 -3.70 4.24 -6.18
N LEU A 201 -3.85 2.94 -6.01
CA LEU A 201 -4.29 2.31 -4.77
C LEU A 201 -3.06 1.95 -3.96
N THR A 202 -3.07 2.22 -2.66
CA THR A 202 -1.90 1.95 -1.80
C THR A 202 -2.31 1.34 -0.47
N SER A 203 -1.33 0.80 0.27
CA SER A 203 -1.56 0.23 1.60
C SER A 203 -1.66 1.28 2.71
N HIS A 204 -1.21 2.51 2.51
CA HIS A 204 -1.08 3.50 3.59
C HIS A 204 -1.77 4.84 3.32
N TYR A 205 -2.26 5.08 2.11
CA TYR A 205 -2.94 6.31 1.74
C TYR A 205 -4.25 6.01 1.04
N ILE A 206 -5.22 6.91 1.20
CA ILE A 206 -6.45 6.84 0.39
C ILE A 206 -6.07 6.86 -1.10
N PRO A 207 -6.88 6.25 -1.99
CA PRO A 207 -6.60 6.23 -3.41
C PRO A 207 -6.31 7.62 -3.98
N GLU A 208 -5.18 7.74 -4.66
CA GLU A 208 -4.66 8.98 -5.24
C GLU A 208 -4.83 8.98 -6.76
N ASP A 209 -4.75 10.15 -7.37
CA ASP A 209 -4.83 10.33 -8.82
C ASP A 209 -3.47 10.67 -9.44
N ILE A 210 -3.47 10.88 -10.76
CA ILE A 210 -2.24 11.20 -11.52
C ILE A 210 -1.61 12.54 -11.07
N LYS A 211 -2.36 13.47 -10.47
CA LYS A 211 -1.79 14.71 -9.94
C LYS A 211 -0.92 14.44 -8.71
N ALA A 212 -1.32 13.47 -7.90
CA ALA A 212 -0.50 13.02 -6.77
C ALA A 212 0.83 12.44 -7.25
N VAL A 213 0.82 11.71 -8.38
CA VAL A 213 2.04 11.19 -9.01
C VAL A 213 2.96 12.32 -9.47
N ASP A 214 2.41 13.34 -10.16
CA ASP A 214 3.19 14.54 -10.56
C ASP A 214 3.79 15.27 -9.35
N THR A 215 2.99 15.41 -8.27
CA THR A 215 3.45 16.03 -7.02
C THR A 215 4.60 15.24 -6.42
N LYS A 216 4.51 13.91 -6.38
CA LYS A 216 5.56 13.05 -5.85
C LYS A 216 6.84 13.11 -6.69
N ILE A 217 6.75 13.13 -8.01
CA ILE A 217 7.91 13.33 -8.90
C ILE A 217 8.59 14.66 -8.57
N SER A 218 7.83 15.75 -8.52
CA SER A 218 8.36 17.08 -8.21
C SER A 218 9.04 17.13 -6.84
N TYR A 219 8.46 16.45 -5.84
CA TYR A 219 9.07 16.30 -4.52
C TYR A 219 10.43 15.59 -4.60
N ILE A 220 10.52 14.46 -5.30
CA ILE A 220 11.78 13.69 -5.41
C ILE A 220 12.84 14.50 -6.15
N GLU A 221 12.49 15.18 -7.25
CA GLU A 221 13.40 16.03 -8.00
C GLU A 221 13.92 17.21 -7.15
N THR A 222 13.04 17.84 -6.36
CA THR A 222 13.42 18.92 -5.43
C THR A 222 14.34 18.40 -4.31
N LEU A 223 14.03 17.23 -3.75
CA LEU A 223 14.87 16.60 -2.73
C LEU A 223 16.27 16.29 -3.26
N LEU A 224 16.40 15.76 -4.48
CA LEU A 224 17.69 15.53 -5.13
C LEU A 224 18.48 16.82 -5.31
N ASN A 225 17.81 17.90 -5.74
CA ASN A 225 18.45 19.21 -5.90
C ASN A 225 18.95 19.76 -4.55
N ILE A 226 18.14 19.70 -3.51
CA ILE A 226 18.54 20.09 -2.14
C ILE A 226 19.74 19.24 -1.68
N ALA A 227 19.67 17.91 -1.78
CA ALA A 227 20.74 17.03 -1.35
C ALA A 227 22.07 17.35 -2.05
N SER A 228 22.04 17.67 -3.34
CA SER A 228 23.24 18.02 -4.13
C SER A 228 23.96 19.28 -3.64
N THR A 229 23.29 20.16 -2.91
CA THR A 229 23.84 21.44 -2.42
C THR A 229 24.19 21.42 -0.93
N CYS A 230 23.73 20.41 -0.19
CA CYS A 230 23.96 20.27 1.24
C CYS A 230 25.31 19.62 1.55
N LYS A 231 25.85 19.93 2.73
CA LYS A 231 27.13 19.39 3.23
C LYS A 231 26.94 18.39 4.36
N SER A 232 25.73 18.29 4.89
CA SER A 232 25.41 17.39 5.99
C SER A 232 23.96 16.94 5.93
N LYS A 233 23.69 15.84 6.64
CA LYS A 233 22.36 15.27 6.88
C LYS A 233 21.39 16.31 7.47
N ASP A 234 21.83 17.01 8.53
CA ASP A 234 21.00 17.98 9.23
C ASP A 234 20.62 19.15 8.32
N GLU A 235 21.58 19.68 7.53
CA GLU A 235 21.31 20.74 6.56
C GLU A 235 20.27 20.30 5.51
N MET A 236 20.34 19.07 5.03
CA MET A 236 19.36 18.52 4.10
C MET A 236 17.99 18.43 4.73
N ILE A 237 17.89 17.89 5.95
CA ILE A 237 16.62 17.74 6.68
C ILE A 237 15.96 19.11 6.89
N GLU A 238 16.72 20.10 7.36
CA GLU A 238 16.22 21.47 7.57
C GLU A 238 15.64 22.07 6.28
N LYS A 239 16.41 22.06 5.19
CA LYS A 239 15.97 22.63 3.91
C LYS A 239 14.76 21.92 3.31
N VAL A 240 14.69 20.59 3.41
CA VAL A 240 13.52 19.83 2.93
C VAL A 240 12.30 20.14 3.77
N LYS A 241 12.43 20.30 5.10
CA LYS A 241 11.32 20.69 5.97
C LYS A 241 10.88 22.13 5.77
N GLU A 242 11.76 23.04 5.40
CA GLU A 242 11.41 24.41 5.02
C GLU A 242 10.59 24.44 3.71
N GLU A 243 10.96 23.62 2.71
CA GLU A 243 10.24 23.54 1.43
C GLU A 243 8.91 22.79 1.55
N TYR A 244 8.85 21.77 2.41
CA TYR A 244 7.67 20.89 2.63
C TYR A 244 7.23 20.86 4.09
N PRO A 245 6.82 22.00 4.69
CA PRO A 245 6.61 22.10 6.15
C PRO A 245 5.42 21.28 6.66
N ASN A 246 4.50 20.89 5.77
CA ASN A 246 3.29 20.14 6.12
C ASN A 246 3.34 18.65 5.75
N TYR A 247 4.48 18.18 5.20
CA TYR A 247 4.60 16.77 4.84
C TYR A 247 4.72 15.90 6.10
N SER A 248 3.99 14.79 6.10
CA SER A 248 4.16 13.71 7.09
C SER A 248 5.45 12.89 6.86
N GLY A 249 5.74 11.93 7.73
CA GLY A 249 6.85 11.00 7.50
C GLY A 249 8.24 11.61 7.71
N VAL A 250 8.42 12.50 8.69
CA VAL A 250 9.72 13.11 9.01
C VAL A 250 10.80 12.06 9.30
N ASN A 251 10.44 10.94 9.93
CA ASN A 251 11.33 9.81 10.15
C ASN A 251 11.83 9.19 8.82
N TYR A 252 11.03 9.20 7.76
CA TYR A 252 11.44 8.75 6.42
C TYR A 252 12.45 9.72 5.80
N LEU A 253 12.26 11.02 6.01
CA LEU A 253 13.24 12.03 5.58
C LEU A 253 14.58 11.84 6.31
N GLU A 254 14.55 11.58 7.62
CA GLU A 254 15.75 11.32 8.42
C GLU A 254 16.53 10.10 7.91
N MET A 255 15.82 9.02 7.57
CA MET A 255 16.41 7.82 6.95
C MET A 255 17.00 8.15 5.57
N THR A 256 16.25 8.87 4.74
CA THR A 256 16.71 9.31 3.41
C THR A 256 17.98 10.14 3.51
N ALA A 257 18.00 11.13 4.38
CA ALA A 257 19.21 11.95 4.58
C ALA A 257 20.41 11.13 5.06
N GLY A 258 20.19 10.10 5.90
CA GLY A 258 21.21 9.13 6.27
C GLY A 258 21.82 8.40 5.07
N PHE A 259 21.00 7.95 4.11
CA PHE A 259 21.49 7.31 2.89
C PHE A 259 22.30 8.24 1.98
N PHE A 260 21.98 9.53 1.94
CA PHE A 260 22.71 10.50 1.13
C PHE A 260 24.05 10.92 1.73
N PHE A 261 24.20 10.90 3.05
CA PHE A 261 25.38 11.38 3.76
C PHE A 261 26.15 10.28 4.50
N GLY A 262 25.75 9.01 4.36
CA GLY A 262 26.53 7.86 4.82
C GLY A 262 26.50 7.62 6.33
N GLU A 263 25.39 7.93 7.01
CA GLU A 263 25.18 7.71 8.44
C GLU A 263 24.11 6.63 8.72
#